data_d54541306487817202894b7de46aac60
#
_entry.id   d54541306487817202894b7de46aac60
#
_cell.length_a   1.000
_cell.length_b   1.000
_cell.length_c   1.000
_cell.angle_alpha   90.00
_cell.angle_beta   90.00
_cell.angle_gamma   90.00
#
_symmetry.space_group_name_H-M   'P 1'
#
loop_
_entity.id
_entity.type
_entity.pdbx_description
1 polymer ?
#
loop_
_entity_poly.entity_id
_entity_poly.type
_entity_poly.pdbx_seq_one_letter_code
_entity_poly.pdbx_strand_id
1 'polypeptide(L)'
;MNFSDKIISLRKKNGWSQEELAERLGVTRQSVSKWESAQSQPDLSKIIQMSELFSVTTDYLLKDGVQDSAAINEEKPSFRTVDAAHAKEYLALRKSAAPKTALATAMCIISPITLLILAGLSETDYVKISENAAAGIGLSTLLVIVAAAVSIFLNCSSKSKDYKFLEEEKFNLLPEAAKEVQKCKDEFSDKYSRFNIVGVVMCIVSVLPLFLALCFDKSDIFYISALCILLLAVSVGCAVFVYVGTYNSAIERLLKQGDYSPEKKSRKHIKSTLSAVYWLIVTAVVMIYTYSPYGNGQIKYSWIFWAVAGVLYGAFALIIDAAEKSKEKR
;
A
#
# COMPACT_ATOMS: atom_id res chain seq x y z
N MET A 1 26.69 -23.02 29.50
CA MET A 1 26.98 -24.38 29.01
C MET A 1 27.80 -24.21 27.74
N ASN A 2 28.92 -24.89 27.64
CA ASN A 2 29.74 -24.94 26.43
C ASN A 2 29.18 -25.99 25.45
N PHE A 3 29.75 -26.07 24.23
CA PHE A 3 29.32 -27.01 23.20
C PHE A 3 29.29 -28.47 23.66
N SER A 4 30.35 -28.91 24.37
CA SER A 4 30.48 -30.29 24.88
C SER A 4 29.40 -30.64 25.89
N ASP A 5 29.10 -29.73 26.82
CA ASP A 5 28.04 -29.91 27.83
C ASP A 5 26.66 -30.05 27.18
N LYS A 6 26.42 -29.28 26.10
CA LYS A 6 25.15 -29.33 25.36
C LYS A 6 24.93 -30.65 24.66
N ILE A 7 25.98 -31.17 23.99
CA ILE A 7 25.89 -32.48 23.33
C ILE A 7 25.62 -33.58 24.35
N ILE A 8 26.32 -33.57 25.48
CA ILE A 8 26.08 -34.55 26.56
C ILE A 8 24.65 -34.47 27.06
N SER A 9 24.15 -33.25 27.30
CA SER A 9 22.79 -33.01 27.77
C SER A 9 21.74 -33.52 26.79
N LEU A 10 21.88 -33.13 25.51
CA LEU A 10 20.94 -33.52 24.45
C LEU A 10 20.94 -35.03 24.20
N ARG A 11 22.13 -35.67 24.17
CA ARG A 11 22.22 -37.13 24.04
C ARG A 11 21.56 -37.85 25.19
N LYS A 12 21.84 -37.45 26.45
CA LYS A 12 21.24 -38.04 27.64
C LYS A 12 19.72 -37.80 27.70
N LYS A 13 19.25 -36.63 27.28
CA LYS A 13 17.80 -36.30 27.18
C LYS A 13 17.06 -37.24 26.22
N ASN A 14 17.74 -37.65 25.15
CA ASN A 14 17.19 -38.63 24.17
C ASN A 14 17.44 -40.09 24.57
N GLY A 15 18.11 -40.36 25.70
CA GLY A 15 18.39 -41.72 26.17
C GLY A 15 19.47 -42.48 25.39
N TRP A 16 20.27 -41.77 24.58
CA TRP A 16 21.24 -42.41 23.69
C TRP A 16 22.60 -42.63 24.35
N SER A 17 23.24 -43.75 24.01
CA SER A 17 24.65 -44.01 24.26
C SER A 17 25.53 -43.19 23.31
N GLN A 18 26.84 -43.05 23.62
CA GLN A 18 27.81 -42.44 22.69
C GLN A 18 27.92 -43.19 21.36
N GLU A 19 27.67 -44.50 21.38
CA GLU A 19 27.73 -45.37 20.20
C GLU A 19 26.51 -45.14 19.30
N GLU A 20 25.31 -45.04 19.85
CA GLU A 20 24.09 -44.74 19.13
C GLU A 20 24.12 -43.34 18.50
N LEU A 21 24.67 -42.34 19.22
CA LEU A 21 24.86 -40.99 18.65
C LEU A 21 25.87 -41.03 17.48
N ALA A 22 26.94 -41.78 17.63
CA ALA A 22 27.96 -41.94 16.57
C ALA A 22 27.36 -42.60 15.32
N GLU A 23 26.57 -43.65 15.47
CA GLU A 23 25.86 -44.31 14.38
C GLU A 23 24.93 -43.37 13.63
N ARG A 24 24.12 -42.60 14.35
CA ARG A 24 23.16 -41.64 13.76
C ARG A 24 23.85 -40.50 13.00
N LEU A 25 25.03 -40.09 13.43
CA LEU A 25 25.84 -39.04 12.79
C LEU A 25 26.81 -39.60 11.73
N GLY A 26 26.88 -40.94 11.55
CA GLY A 26 27.81 -41.58 10.62
C GLY A 26 29.30 -41.30 10.96
N VAL A 27 29.62 -41.34 12.27
CA VAL A 27 30.98 -41.11 12.78
C VAL A 27 31.40 -42.24 13.74
N THR A 28 32.68 -42.25 14.17
CA THR A 28 33.14 -43.22 15.15
C THR A 28 32.75 -42.81 16.59
N ARG A 29 32.55 -43.77 17.49
CA ARG A 29 32.34 -43.50 18.92
C ARG A 29 33.48 -42.66 19.52
N GLN A 30 34.70 -42.83 19.04
CA GLN A 30 35.85 -42.03 19.49
C GLN A 30 35.70 -40.56 19.12
N SER A 31 35.14 -40.23 17.97
CA SER A 31 34.85 -38.85 17.59
C SER A 31 33.84 -38.20 18.54
N VAL A 32 32.73 -38.87 18.85
CA VAL A 32 31.75 -38.40 19.83
C VAL A 32 32.36 -38.18 21.21
N SER A 33 33.16 -39.16 21.66
CA SER A 33 33.85 -39.06 22.96
C SER A 33 34.80 -37.86 23.02
N LYS A 34 35.55 -37.55 21.96
CA LYS A 34 36.44 -36.39 21.87
C LYS A 34 35.64 -35.06 21.87
N TRP A 35 34.49 -35.03 21.22
CA TRP A 35 33.61 -33.84 21.23
C TRP A 35 33.00 -33.59 22.63
N GLU A 36 32.56 -34.65 23.28
CA GLU A 36 32.02 -34.57 24.66
C GLU A 36 33.06 -34.20 25.69
N SER A 37 34.35 -34.59 25.47
CA SER A 37 35.46 -34.22 26.34
C SER A 37 36.15 -32.90 25.96
N ALA A 38 35.61 -32.15 25.02
CA ALA A 38 36.18 -30.91 24.48
C ALA A 38 37.58 -31.02 23.89
N GLN A 39 38.00 -32.24 23.53
CA GLN A 39 39.32 -32.49 22.94
C GLN A 39 39.41 -32.19 21.44
N SER A 40 38.24 -32.14 20.76
CA SER A 40 38.12 -31.75 19.36
C SER A 40 36.72 -31.14 19.12
N GLN A 41 36.57 -30.38 18.04
CA GLN A 41 35.30 -29.88 17.58
C GLN A 41 34.88 -30.62 16.30
N PRO A 42 33.56 -30.88 16.11
CA PRO A 42 33.04 -31.41 14.87
C PRO A 42 33.16 -30.38 13.76
N ASP A 43 33.18 -30.82 12.52
CA ASP A 43 33.09 -29.93 11.38
C ASP A 43 31.68 -29.33 11.25
N LEU A 44 31.55 -28.29 10.44
CA LEU A 44 30.27 -27.55 10.27
C LEU A 44 29.15 -28.47 9.76
N SER A 45 29.45 -29.44 8.92
CA SER A 45 28.47 -30.38 8.38
C SER A 45 27.88 -31.26 9.47
N LYS A 46 28.73 -31.72 10.44
CA LYS A 46 28.29 -32.49 11.59
C LYS A 46 27.49 -31.65 12.61
N ILE A 47 27.83 -30.37 12.75
CA ILE A 47 27.06 -29.44 13.60
C ILE A 47 25.64 -29.24 13.02
N ILE A 48 25.53 -29.12 11.69
CA ILE A 48 24.23 -29.03 11.02
C ILE A 48 23.41 -30.32 11.22
N GLN A 49 24.04 -31.51 11.02
CA GLN A 49 23.42 -32.80 11.26
C GLN A 49 22.94 -32.96 12.72
N MET A 50 23.74 -32.49 13.69
CA MET A 50 23.36 -32.50 15.11
C MET A 50 22.17 -31.58 15.38
N SER A 51 22.13 -30.40 14.74
CA SER A 51 21.02 -29.47 14.91
C SER A 51 19.69 -30.09 14.44
N GLU A 52 19.71 -30.79 13.32
CA GLU A 52 18.57 -31.53 12.79
C GLU A 52 18.20 -32.73 13.69
N LEU A 53 19.18 -33.53 14.05
CA LEU A 53 19.01 -34.75 14.85
C LEU A 53 18.39 -34.45 16.25
N PHE A 54 18.86 -33.38 16.88
CA PHE A 54 18.39 -32.97 18.21
C PHE A 54 17.23 -31.96 18.17
N SER A 55 16.80 -31.54 16.98
CA SER A 55 15.78 -30.49 16.80
C SER A 55 16.12 -29.21 17.58
N VAL A 56 17.37 -28.75 17.48
CA VAL A 56 17.88 -27.52 18.10
C VAL A 56 18.55 -26.65 17.02
N THR A 57 18.63 -25.33 17.25
CA THR A 57 19.30 -24.44 16.30
C THR A 57 20.82 -24.62 16.33
N THR A 58 21.52 -24.38 15.22
CA THR A 58 22.97 -24.33 15.16
C THR A 58 23.53 -23.25 16.09
N ASP A 59 22.81 -22.12 16.25
CA ASP A 59 23.14 -21.04 17.17
C ASP A 59 23.11 -21.51 18.64
N TYR A 60 22.15 -22.35 19.00
CA TYR A 60 22.10 -22.96 20.34
C TYR A 60 23.32 -23.83 20.58
N LEU A 61 23.74 -24.62 19.61
CA LEU A 61 24.93 -25.48 19.75
C LEU A 61 26.21 -24.66 19.89
N LEU A 62 26.37 -23.57 19.11
CA LEU A 62 27.64 -22.84 18.97
C LEU A 62 27.84 -21.69 19.96
N LYS A 63 26.79 -21.01 20.41
CA LYS A 63 26.88 -19.82 21.30
C LYS A 63 26.82 -20.24 22.76
N ASP A 64 27.82 -19.87 23.56
CA ASP A 64 27.76 -20.07 25.01
C ASP A 64 26.73 -19.20 25.68
N GLY A 65 26.04 -19.73 26.70
CA GLY A 65 25.09 -18.94 27.52
C GLY A 65 23.63 -18.92 27.05
N VAL A 66 23.29 -19.53 25.93
CA VAL A 66 21.89 -19.67 25.49
C VAL A 66 21.24 -20.82 26.28
N GLN A 67 20.22 -20.48 27.10
CA GLN A 67 19.47 -21.45 27.89
C GLN A 67 18.41 -22.18 27.06
N ASP A 68 17.95 -23.32 27.58
CA ASP A 68 17.11 -24.40 27.04
C ASP A 68 15.73 -24.03 26.42
N SER A 69 15.61 -22.97 25.66
CA SER A 69 14.37 -22.67 24.91
C SER A 69 14.51 -22.75 23.40
N ALA A 70 15.57 -23.39 22.93
CA ALA A 70 15.84 -23.55 21.50
C ALA A 70 15.51 -24.97 21.02
N ALA A 71 14.36 -25.52 21.37
CA ALA A 71 13.68 -26.39 20.44
C ALA A 71 13.62 -25.61 19.12
N ILE A 72 13.91 -26.25 17.98
CA ILE A 72 13.45 -25.78 16.70
C ILE A 72 11.91 -25.79 16.83
N ASN A 73 11.36 -24.83 17.58
CA ASN A 73 10.22 -24.19 17.06
C ASN A 73 10.75 -23.66 15.73
N GLU A 74 10.38 -24.31 14.65
CA GLU A 74 10.14 -23.62 13.44
C GLU A 74 9.18 -22.46 13.79
N GLU A 75 9.68 -21.40 14.37
CA GLU A 75 9.32 -20.08 13.95
C GLU A 75 9.97 -19.95 12.56
N LYS A 76 9.48 -20.74 11.61
CA LYS A 76 9.12 -20.19 10.32
C LYS A 76 8.42 -18.91 10.72
N PRO A 77 8.99 -17.70 10.38
CA PRO A 77 8.23 -16.48 10.60
C PRO A 77 6.84 -16.88 10.13
N SER A 78 5.86 -16.89 11.04
CA SER A 78 4.56 -17.49 10.76
C SER A 78 3.88 -16.57 9.77
N PHE A 79 4.40 -16.63 8.53
CA PHE A 79 3.78 -15.97 7.40
C PHE A 79 2.41 -16.62 7.30
N ARG A 80 1.37 -15.82 7.51
CA ARG A 80 0.01 -16.29 7.23
C ARG A 80 0.02 -16.89 5.84
N THR A 81 -0.34 -18.15 5.74
CA THR A 81 -0.49 -18.84 4.46
C THR A 81 -1.86 -18.52 3.89
N VAL A 82 -1.89 -18.10 2.63
CA VAL A 82 -3.13 -17.83 1.90
C VAL A 82 -3.34 -18.98 0.92
N ASP A 83 -4.38 -19.76 1.15
CA ASP A 83 -4.82 -20.83 0.26
C ASP A 83 -5.75 -20.33 -0.86
N ALA A 84 -6.15 -21.20 -1.77
CA ALA A 84 -7.03 -20.87 -2.89
C ALA A 84 -8.42 -20.40 -2.42
N ALA A 85 -8.94 -20.96 -1.31
CA ALA A 85 -10.25 -20.59 -0.78
C ALA A 85 -10.24 -19.17 -0.23
N HIS A 86 -9.27 -18.82 0.60
CA HIS A 86 -9.08 -17.46 1.14
C HIS A 86 -8.79 -16.42 0.05
N ALA A 87 -7.98 -16.78 -0.96
CA ALA A 87 -7.71 -15.88 -2.09
C ALA A 87 -8.99 -15.59 -2.89
N LYS A 88 -9.81 -16.60 -3.16
CA LYS A 88 -11.09 -16.49 -3.87
C LYS A 88 -12.10 -15.65 -3.09
N GLU A 89 -12.19 -15.87 -1.78
CA GLU A 89 -13.07 -15.09 -0.90
C GLU A 89 -12.68 -13.60 -0.88
N TYR A 90 -11.39 -13.31 -0.73
CA TYR A 90 -10.88 -11.94 -0.81
C TYR A 90 -11.17 -11.28 -2.15
N LEU A 91 -10.93 -11.96 -3.28
CA LEU A 91 -11.24 -11.44 -4.61
C LEU A 91 -12.74 -11.21 -4.80
N ALA A 92 -13.61 -12.08 -4.31
CA ALA A 92 -15.06 -11.92 -4.35
C ALA A 92 -15.52 -10.71 -3.53
N LEU A 93 -14.95 -10.54 -2.33
CA LEU A 93 -15.21 -9.38 -1.48
C LEU A 93 -14.79 -8.07 -2.17
N ARG A 94 -13.59 -8.01 -2.76
CA ARG A 94 -13.12 -6.83 -3.48
C ARG A 94 -13.91 -6.55 -4.75
N LYS A 95 -14.34 -7.58 -5.46
CA LYS A 95 -15.22 -7.46 -6.62
C LYS A 95 -16.57 -6.88 -6.23
N SER A 96 -17.14 -7.29 -5.10
CA SER A 96 -18.41 -6.74 -4.59
C SER A 96 -18.26 -5.31 -4.03
N ALA A 97 -17.08 -4.92 -3.55
CA ALA A 97 -16.79 -3.58 -3.08
C ALA A 97 -16.55 -2.58 -4.23
N ALA A 98 -16.02 -3.04 -5.37
CA ALA A 98 -15.65 -2.20 -6.50
C ALA A 98 -16.77 -1.24 -6.98
N PRO A 99 -18.04 -1.67 -7.22
CA PRO A 99 -19.08 -0.75 -7.64
C PRO A 99 -19.47 0.25 -6.54
N LYS A 100 -19.36 -0.14 -5.27
CA LYS A 100 -19.69 0.72 -4.13
C LYS A 100 -18.66 1.83 -3.94
N THR A 101 -17.38 1.48 -4.04
CA THR A 101 -16.27 2.45 -3.97
C THR A 101 -16.28 3.38 -5.17
N ALA A 102 -16.60 2.89 -6.37
CA ALA A 102 -16.76 3.69 -7.57
C ALA A 102 -17.90 4.70 -7.40
N LEU A 103 -19.08 4.27 -6.89
CA LEU A 103 -20.20 5.15 -6.61
C LEU A 103 -19.83 6.22 -5.58
N ALA A 104 -19.18 5.85 -4.47
CA ALA A 104 -18.76 6.79 -3.45
C ALA A 104 -17.78 7.84 -4.01
N THR A 105 -16.85 7.42 -4.89
CA THR A 105 -15.96 8.38 -5.57
C THR A 105 -16.73 9.32 -6.47
N ALA A 106 -17.68 8.84 -7.26
CA ALA A 106 -18.54 9.69 -8.09
C ALA A 106 -19.34 10.69 -7.24
N MET A 107 -19.91 10.25 -6.13
CA MET A 107 -20.63 11.13 -5.20
C MET A 107 -19.75 12.26 -4.66
N CYS A 108 -18.50 11.98 -4.30
CA CYS A 108 -17.56 13.02 -3.87
C CYS A 108 -17.31 14.06 -4.97
N ILE A 109 -17.15 13.63 -6.23
CA ILE A 109 -16.86 14.53 -7.34
C ILE A 109 -18.06 15.38 -7.73
N ILE A 110 -19.28 14.83 -7.67
CA ILE A 110 -20.50 15.57 -8.01
C ILE A 110 -21.02 16.43 -6.85
N SER A 111 -20.52 16.23 -5.64
CA SER A 111 -21.02 16.93 -4.44
C SER A 111 -21.02 18.46 -4.55
N PRO A 112 -20.07 19.17 -5.21
CA PRO A 112 -20.09 20.62 -5.32
C PRO A 112 -21.07 21.15 -6.38
N ILE A 113 -21.66 20.31 -7.22
CA ILE A 113 -22.52 20.74 -8.31
C ILE A 113 -23.75 21.56 -7.78
N THR A 114 -24.36 21.09 -6.69
CA THR A 114 -25.50 21.81 -6.09
C THR A 114 -25.11 23.21 -5.62
N LEU A 115 -23.90 23.33 -5.00
CA LEU A 115 -23.38 24.64 -4.57
C LEU A 115 -23.15 25.56 -5.78
N LEU A 116 -22.54 25.05 -6.85
CA LEU A 116 -22.26 25.81 -8.07
C LEU A 116 -23.54 26.30 -8.75
N ILE A 117 -24.52 25.41 -8.86
CA ILE A 117 -25.82 25.78 -9.46
C ILE A 117 -26.54 26.85 -8.63
N LEU A 118 -26.60 26.69 -7.29
CA LEU A 118 -27.27 27.66 -6.42
C LEU A 118 -26.54 29.00 -6.39
N ALA A 119 -25.18 28.99 -6.41
CA ALA A 119 -24.40 30.22 -6.52
C ALA A 119 -24.68 30.95 -7.84
N GLY A 120 -24.67 30.23 -8.96
CA GLY A 120 -24.98 30.84 -10.24
C GLY A 120 -26.41 31.35 -10.36
N LEU A 121 -27.38 30.68 -9.75
CA LEU A 121 -28.79 31.16 -9.73
C LEU A 121 -28.98 32.39 -8.83
N SER A 122 -28.18 32.53 -7.75
CA SER A 122 -28.27 33.69 -6.85
C SER A 122 -27.74 34.99 -7.50
N GLU A 123 -26.89 34.87 -8.53
CA GLU A 123 -26.39 36.02 -9.31
C GLU A 123 -27.37 36.46 -10.38
N THR A 124 -28.46 35.75 -10.58
CA THR A 124 -29.45 36.05 -11.60
C THR A 124 -30.78 36.51 -11.01
N ASP A 125 -31.50 37.36 -11.73
CA ASP A 125 -32.84 37.80 -11.36
C ASP A 125 -33.93 36.72 -11.49
N TYR A 126 -33.57 35.51 -11.99
CA TYR A 126 -34.55 34.43 -12.20
C TYR A 126 -35.06 33.81 -10.90
N VAL A 127 -34.23 33.78 -9.85
CA VAL A 127 -34.59 33.18 -8.56
C VAL A 127 -34.16 34.12 -7.44
N LYS A 128 -35.12 34.61 -6.66
CA LYS A 128 -34.86 35.51 -5.52
C LYS A 128 -34.32 34.72 -4.31
N ILE A 129 -33.13 34.14 -4.44
CA ILE A 129 -32.41 33.50 -3.33
C ILE A 129 -31.28 34.42 -2.92
N SER A 130 -31.15 34.71 -1.61
CA SER A 130 -30.02 35.49 -1.13
C SER A 130 -28.73 34.64 -1.27
N GLU A 131 -27.61 35.28 -1.57
CA GLU A 131 -26.28 34.61 -1.69
C GLU A 131 -25.95 33.74 -0.46
N ASN A 132 -26.26 34.25 0.74
CA ASN A 132 -26.05 33.51 1.98
C ASN A 132 -26.92 32.24 2.08
N ALA A 133 -28.17 32.29 1.60
CA ALA A 133 -29.04 31.13 1.58
C ALA A 133 -28.60 30.11 0.54
N ALA A 134 -28.16 30.53 -0.66
CA ALA A 134 -27.62 29.70 -1.71
C ALA A 134 -26.35 28.98 -1.23
N ALA A 135 -25.42 29.72 -0.60
CA ALA A 135 -24.20 29.15 -0.02
C ALA A 135 -24.51 28.17 1.12
N GLY A 136 -25.45 28.54 2.04
CA GLY A 136 -25.80 27.67 3.17
C GLY A 136 -26.41 26.33 2.73
N ILE A 137 -27.39 26.38 1.80
CA ILE A 137 -28.05 25.18 1.27
C ILE A 137 -27.03 24.33 0.45
N GLY A 138 -26.26 24.98 -0.42
CA GLY A 138 -25.27 24.31 -1.26
C GLY A 138 -24.21 23.60 -0.44
N LEU A 139 -23.65 24.27 0.58
CA LEU A 139 -22.63 23.68 1.46
C LEU A 139 -23.20 22.55 2.32
N SER A 140 -24.43 22.71 2.83
CA SER A 140 -25.10 21.65 3.60
C SER A 140 -25.33 20.41 2.76
N THR A 141 -25.79 20.55 1.52
CA THR A 141 -26.00 19.44 0.58
C THR A 141 -24.67 18.76 0.24
N LEU A 142 -23.61 19.53 -0.01
CA LEU A 142 -22.26 19.01 -0.26
C LEU A 142 -21.80 18.14 0.92
N LEU A 143 -21.91 18.64 2.16
CA LEU A 143 -21.49 17.90 3.35
C LEU A 143 -22.29 16.61 3.54
N VAL A 144 -23.59 16.60 3.29
CA VAL A 144 -24.44 15.41 3.38
C VAL A 144 -24.00 14.34 2.35
N ILE A 145 -23.75 14.75 1.10
CA ILE A 145 -23.30 13.84 0.04
C ILE A 145 -21.93 13.25 0.38
N VAL A 146 -21.00 14.08 0.83
CA VAL A 146 -19.66 13.62 1.23
C VAL A 146 -19.73 12.68 2.44
N ALA A 147 -20.58 12.98 3.44
CA ALA A 147 -20.77 12.10 4.59
C ALA A 147 -21.31 10.72 4.18
N ALA A 148 -22.26 10.69 3.24
CA ALA A 148 -22.79 9.44 2.68
C ALA A 148 -21.68 8.65 1.93
N ALA A 149 -20.89 9.32 1.10
CA ALA A 149 -19.77 8.70 0.39
C ALA A 149 -18.73 8.12 1.35
N VAL A 150 -18.33 8.88 2.37
CA VAL A 150 -17.39 8.41 3.41
C VAL A 150 -17.94 7.19 4.16
N SER A 151 -19.25 7.19 4.47
CA SER A 151 -19.90 6.04 5.10
C SER A 151 -19.79 4.76 4.25
N ILE A 152 -19.92 4.87 2.93
CA ILE A 152 -19.73 3.75 2.00
C ILE A 152 -18.27 3.27 2.03
N PHE A 153 -17.27 4.18 1.98
CA PHE A 153 -15.85 3.81 2.06
C PHE A 153 -15.53 3.11 3.38
N LEU A 154 -15.99 3.62 4.51
CA LEU A 154 -15.77 3.02 5.83
C LEU A 154 -16.39 1.62 5.93
N ASN A 155 -17.61 1.44 5.41
CA ASN A 155 -18.26 0.13 5.37
C ASN A 155 -17.47 -0.88 4.52
N CYS A 156 -17.02 -0.47 3.32
CA CYS A 156 -16.20 -1.32 2.47
C CYS A 156 -14.85 -1.66 3.12
N SER A 157 -14.21 -0.69 3.78
CA SER A 157 -12.96 -0.89 4.51
C SER A 157 -13.15 -1.82 5.71
N SER A 158 -14.22 -1.65 6.48
CA SER A 158 -14.53 -2.50 7.63
C SER A 158 -14.69 -3.96 7.26
N LYS A 159 -15.34 -4.27 6.13
CA LYS A 159 -15.49 -5.64 5.61
C LYS A 159 -14.18 -6.27 5.15
N SER A 160 -13.17 -5.47 4.87
CA SER A 160 -11.84 -5.92 4.44
C SER A 160 -10.83 -6.02 5.58
N LYS A 161 -11.24 -5.80 6.85
CA LYS A 161 -10.33 -5.78 8.01
C LYS A 161 -9.58 -7.09 8.20
N ASP A 162 -10.24 -8.22 8.00
CA ASP A 162 -9.65 -9.54 8.19
C ASP A 162 -8.52 -9.84 7.19
N TYR A 163 -8.51 -9.10 6.08
CA TYR A 163 -7.50 -9.20 5.02
C TYR A 163 -6.45 -8.07 5.05
N LYS A 164 -6.44 -7.24 6.11
CA LYS A 164 -5.48 -6.13 6.25
C LYS A 164 -4.03 -6.62 6.33
N PHE A 165 -3.82 -7.83 6.83
CA PHE A 165 -2.50 -8.47 6.86
C PHE A 165 -1.85 -8.60 5.48
N LEU A 166 -2.64 -8.70 4.39
CA LEU A 166 -2.12 -8.72 3.02
C LEU A 166 -1.40 -7.41 2.63
N GLU A 167 -1.70 -6.31 3.33
CA GLU A 167 -1.05 -5.00 3.13
C GLU A 167 0.15 -4.80 4.05
N GLU A 168 0.06 -5.22 5.29
CA GLU A 168 1.00 -4.87 6.37
C GLU A 168 2.04 -5.96 6.62
N GLU A 169 1.66 -7.24 6.54
CA GLU A 169 2.50 -8.37 6.90
C GLU A 169 3.10 -9.08 5.67
N LYS A 170 4.13 -9.87 5.93
CA LYS A 170 4.61 -10.82 4.92
C LYS A 170 3.72 -12.07 5.00
N PHE A 171 3.13 -12.47 3.90
CA PHE A 171 2.33 -13.69 3.79
C PHE A 171 2.93 -14.63 2.74
N ASN A 172 2.57 -15.90 2.79
CA ASN A 172 2.94 -16.88 1.78
C ASN A 172 1.71 -17.32 1.00
N LEU A 173 1.72 -17.10 -0.33
CA LEU A 173 0.66 -17.55 -1.21
C LEU A 173 1.00 -18.96 -1.70
N LEU A 174 0.10 -19.92 -1.46
CA LEU A 174 0.31 -21.29 -1.91
C LEU A 174 0.37 -21.37 -3.46
N PRO A 175 1.17 -22.26 -4.05
CA PRO A 175 1.35 -22.34 -5.49
C PRO A 175 0.05 -22.55 -6.27
N GLU A 176 -0.90 -23.28 -5.72
CA GLU A 176 -2.22 -23.50 -6.31
C GLU A 176 -3.04 -22.20 -6.34
N ALA A 177 -3.07 -21.48 -5.22
CA ALA A 177 -3.72 -20.19 -5.13
C ALA A 177 -3.09 -19.17 -6.10
N ALA A 178 -1.77 -19.18 -6.22
CA ALA A 178 -1.06 -18.30 -7.14
C ALA A 178 -1.45 -18.55 -8.61
N LYS A 179 -1.59 -19.81 -9.01
CA LYS A 179 -2.07 -20.18 -10.36
C LYS A 179 -3.49 -19.71 -10.63
N GLU A 180 -4.41 -19.90 -9.68
CA GLU A 180 -5.79 -19.41 -9.81
C GLU A 180 -5.87 -17.90 -9.91
N VAL A 181 -5.15 -17.16 -9.05
CA VAL A 181 -5.14 -15.71 -9.07
C VAL A 181 -4.49 -15.18 -10.35
N GLN A 182 -3.43 -15.84 -10.86
CA GLN A 182 -2.83 -15.49 -12.14
C GLN A 182 -3.81 -15.67 -13.30
N LYS A 183 -4.57 -16.74 -13.31
CA LYS A 183 -5.63 -16.97 -14.31
C LYS A 183 -6.69 -15.86 -14.26
N CYS A 184 -7.15 -15.47 -13.06
CA CYS A 184 -8.07 -14.35 -12.88
C CYS A 184 -7.48 -13.03 -13.41
N LYS A 185 -6.17 -12.82 -13.25
CA LYS A 185 -5.45 -11.65 -13.78
C LYS A 185 -5.48 -11.63 -15.30
N ASP A 186 -5.13 -12.75 -15.92
CA ASP A 186 -5.06 -12.86 -17.38
C ASP A 186 -6.44 -12.64 -18.02
N GLU A 187 -7.50 -13.25 -17.44
CA GLU A 187 -8.88 -13.05 -17.89
C GLU A 187 -9.39 -11.61 -17.71
N PHE A 188 -8.89 -10.90 -16.69
CA PHE A 188 -9.32 -9.53 -16.39
C PHE A 188 -8.48 -8.47 -17.08
N SER A 189 -7.27 -8.77 -17.52
CA SER A 189 -6.29 -7.83 -18.08
C SER A 189 -6.85 -7.03 -19.27
N ASP A 190 -7.50 -7.70 -20.21
CA ASP A 190 -8.10 -7.05 -21.38
C ASP A 190 -9.23 -6.09 -21.00
N LYS A 191 -10.07 -6.49 -20.06
CA LYS A 191 -11.15 -5.64 -19.52
C LYS A 191 -10.57 -4.43 -18.81
N TYR A 192 -9.57 -4.63 -17.95
CA TYR A 192 -8.87 -3.57 -17.24
C TYR A 192 -8.29 -2.52 -18.20
N SER A 193 -7.58 -2.96 -19.24
CA SER A 193 -6.98 -2.07 -20.23
C SER A 193 -8.04 -1.26 -20.99
N ARG A 194 -9.11 -1.91 -21.47
CA ARG A 194 -10.19 -1.23 -22.20
C ARG A 194 -10.91 -0.19 -21.33
N PHE A 195 -11.26 -0.53 -20.12
CA PHE A 195 -11.93 0.41 -19.21
C PHE A 195 -11.03 1.58 -18.81
N ASN A 196 -9.73 1.35 -18.62
CA ASN A 196 -8.78 2.44 -18.39
C ASN A 196 -8.70 3.41 -19.58
N ILE A 197 -8.63 2.89 -20.82
CA ILE A 197 -8.64 3.74 -22.03
C ILE A 197 -9.93 4.58 -22.06
N VAL A 198 -11.09 3.96 -21.85
CA VAL A 198 -12.37 4.67 -21.83
C VAL A 198 -12.37 5.75 -20.74
N GLY A 199 -11.92 5.45 -19.53
CA GLY A 199 -11.84 6.42 -18.44
C GLY A 199 -10.93 7.62 -18.78
N VAL A 200 -9.74 7.36 -19.37
CA VAL A 200 -8.82 8.43 -19.80
C VAL A 200 -9.46 9.30 -20.89
N VAL A 201 -10.05 8.69 -21.91
CA VAL A 201 -10.72 9.43 -22.99
C VAL A 201 -11.87 10.28 -22.44
N MET A 202 -12.69 9.72 -21.55
CA MET A 202 -13.78 10.48 -20.91
C MET A 202 -13.26 11.68 -20.11
N CYS A 203 -12.19 11.51 -19.33
CA CYS A 203 -11.60 12.62 -18.57
C CYS A 203 -11.04 13.72 -19.50
N ILE A 204 -10.41 13.35 -20.63
CA ILE A 204 -9.90 14.33 -21.59
C ILE A 204 -11.04 15.07 -22.29
N VAL A 205 -12.04 14.33 -22.78
CA VAL A 205 -13.20 14.89 -23.51
C VAL A 205 -14.08 15.74 -22.57
N SER A 206 -14.11 15.45 -21.30
CA SER A 206 -14.90 16.21 -20.31
C SER A 206 -14.56 17.70 -20.23
N VAL A 207 -13.37 18.10 -20.67
CA VAL A 207 -12.93 19.50 -20.67
C VAL A 207 -13.52 20.29 -21.88
N LEU A 208 -13.95 19.62 -22.94
CA LEU A 208 -14.44 20.27 -24.17
C LEU A 208 -15.63 21.24 -23.93
N PRO A 209 -16.65 20.91 -23.11
CA PRO A 209 -17.75 21.84 -22.84
C PRO A 209 -17.27 23.18 -22.26
N LEU A 210 -16.21 23.17 -21.44
CA LEU A 210 -15.65 24.39 -20.88
C LEU A 210 -14.95 25.24 -21.95
N PHE A 211 -14.16 24.63 -22.83
CA PHE A 211 -13.54 25.35 -23.95
C PHE A 211 -14.58 25.87 -24.95
N LEU A 212 -15.62 25.09 -25.23
CA LEU A 212 -16.72 25.54 -26.06
C LEU A 212 -17.46 26.74 -25.42
N ALA A 213 -17.61 26.74 -24.10
CA ALA A 213 -18.22 27.88 -23.38
C ALA A 213 -17.40 29.16 -23.59
N LEU A 214 -16.08 29.11 -23.64
CA LEU A 214 -15.21 30.27 -23.90
C LEU A 214 -15.40 30.86 -25.32
N CYS A 215 -15.84 30.04 -26.29
CA CYS A 215 -16.07 30.51 -27.65
C CYS A 215 -17.40 31.32 -27.81
N PHE A 216 -18.30 31.20 -26.86
CA PHE A 216 -19.60 31.86 -26.88
C PHE A 216 -19.65 32.90 -25.77
N ASP A 217 -19.37 34.13 -26.01
CA ASP A 217 -19.43 35.21 -25.03
C ASP A 217 -20.84 35.34 -24.38
N LYS A 218 -21.13 34.44 -23.42
CA LYS A 218 -22.45 34.25 -22.78
C LYS A 218 -22.37 34.46 -21.28
N SER A 219 -23.58 34.48 -20.66
CA SER A 219 -23.76 34.70 -19.24
C SER A 219 -23.06 33.70 -18.33
N ASP A 220 -22.77 34.08 -17.09
CA ASP A 220 -22.10 33.27 -16.07
C ASP A 220 -22.74 31.90 -15.85
N ILE A 221 -24.09 31.82 -15.96
CA ILE A 221 -24.85 30.55 -15.91
C ILE A 221 -24.35 29.54 -16.94
N PHE A 222 -24.00 30.02 -18.15
CA PHE A 222 -23.51 29.12 -19.22
C PHE A 222 -22.16 28.49 -18.85
N TYR A 223 -21.26 29.27 -18.24
CA TYR A 223 -19.96 28.73 -17.74
C TYR A 223 -20.18 27.79 -16.56
N ILE A 224 -21.08 28.09 -15.65
CA ILE A 224 -21.41 27.21 -14.51
C ILE A 224 -22.00 25.89 -15.02
N SER A 225 -22.90 25.94 -16.01
CA SER A 225 -23.49 24.74 -16.61
C SER A 225 -22.42 23.85 -17.30
N ALA A 226 -21.48 24.47 -18.05
CA ALA A 226 -20.36 23.78 -18.64
C ALA A 226 -19.45 23.12 -17.58
N LEU A 227 -19.21 23.79 -16.46
CA LEU A 227 -18.44 23.26 -15.33
C LEU A 227 -19.17 22.07 -14.67
N CYS A 228 -20.50 22.16 -14.51
CA CYS A 228 -21.30 21.05 -13.98
C CYS A 228 -21.24 19.81 -14.90
N ILE A 229 -21.33 20.02 -16.24
CA ILE A 229 -21.18 18.93 -17.22
C ILE A 229 -19.79 18.31 -17.14
N LEU A 230 -18.74 19.12 -17.01
CA LEU A 230 -17.36 18.65 -16.81
C LEU A 230 -17.27 17.76 -15.57
N LEU A 231 -17.79 18.22 -14.41
CA LEU A 231 -17.75 17.46 -13.15
C LEU A 231 -18.52 16.13 -13.27
N LEU A 232 -19.67 16.12 -13.94
CA LEU A 232 -20.43 14.90 -14.21
C LEU A 232 -19.62 13.92 -15.07
N ALA A 233 -19.02 14.37 -16.15
CA ALA A 233 -18.24 13.52 -17.05
C ALA A 233 -16.98 12.99 -16.37
N VAL A 234 -16.24 13.83 -15.62
CA VAL A 234 -15.08 13.41 -14.82
C VAL A 234 -15.49 12.40 -13.75
N SER A 235 -16.65 12.58 -13.09
CA SER A 235 -17.12 11.65 -12.06
C SER A 235 -17.31 10.23 -12.62
N VAL A 236 -17.86 10.12 -13.82
CA VAL A 236 -18.02 8.82 -14.49
C VAL A 236 -16.66 8.23 -14.86
N GLY A 237 -15.74 9.02 -15.43
CA GLY A 237 -14.38 8.57 -15.73
C GLY A 237 -13.64 8.05 -14.51
N CYS A 238 -13.66 8.80 -13.41
CA CYS A 238 -13.06 8.40 -12.14
C CYS A 238 -13.74 7.17 -11.54
N ALA A 239 -15.08 7.06 -11.62
CA ALA A 239 -15.79 5.87 -11.16
C ALA A 239 -15.36 4.62 -11.93
N VAL A 240 -15.14 4.71 -13.24
CA VAL A 240 -14.63 3.62 -14.06
C VAL A 240 -13.22 3.21 -13.60
N PHE A 241 -12.31 4.16 -13.37
CA PHE A 241 -10.97 3.87 -12.85
C PHE A 241 -11.01 3.15 -11.50
N VAL A 242 -11.83 3.65 -10.57
CA VAL A 242 -11.96 3.06 -9.23
C VAL A 242 -12.58 1.67 -9.31
N TYR A 243 -13.56 1.48 -10.17
CA TYR A 243 -14.21 0.17 -10.36
C TYR A 243 -13.22 -0.91 -10.81
N VAL A 244 -12.49 -0.66 -11.90
CA VAL A 244 -11.52 -1.65 -12.40
C VAL A 244 -10.25 -1.71 -11.55
N GLY A 245 -9.80 -0.57 -11.02
CA GLY A 245 -8.62 -0.47 -10.16
C GLY A 245 -8.76 -1.21 -8.85
N THR A 246 -9.94 -1.21 -8.22
CA THR A 246 -10.20 -1.91 -6.95
C THR A 246 -9.99 -3.41 -7.08
N TYR A 247 -10.44 -4.02 -8.17
CA TYR A 247 -10.29 -5.46 -8.40
C TYR A 247 -8.86 -5.80 -8.86
N ASN A 248 -8.29 -5.00 -9.77
CA ASN A 248 -6.92 -5.21 -10.24
C ASN A 248 -5.89 -5.09 -9.09
N SER A 249 -6.04 -4.07 -8.24
CA SER A 249 -5.18 -3.91 -7.05
C SER A 249 -5.25 -5.10 -6.09
N ALA A 250 -6.42 -5.75 -5.97
CA ALA A 250 -6.55 -6.95 -5.14
C ALA A 250 -5.77 -8.13 -5.72
N ILE A 251 -5.82 -8.32 -7.04
CA ILE A 251 -5.05 -9.35 -7.74
C ILE A 251 -3.54 -9.10 -7.60
N GLU A 252 -3.09 -7.88 -7.89
CA GLU A 252 -1.67 -7.51 -7.78
C GLU A 252 -1.13 -7.65 -6.36
N ARG A 253 -1.97 -7.37 -5.37
CA ARG A 253 -1.63 -7.51 -3.94
C ARG A 253 -1.39 -8.97 -3.57
N LEU A 254 -2.27 -9.89 -3.97
CA LEU A 254 -2.09 -11.32 -3.75
C LEU A 254 -0.84 -11.86 -4.45
N LEU A 255 -0.60 -11.45 -5.70
CA LEU A 255 0.57 -11.88 -6.48
C LEU A 255 1.86 -11.14 -6.10
N LYS A 256 1.80 -10.17 -5.19
CA LYS A 256 2.93 -9.28 -4.82
C LYS A 256 3.59 -8.63 -6.04
N GLN A 257 2.77 -8.21 -7.01
CA GLN A 257 3.20 -7.61 -8.26
C GLN A 257 2.89 -6.10 -8.28
N GLY A 258 3.40 -5.39 -9.29
CA GLY A 258 3.13 -3.97 -9.46
C GLY A 258 3.62 -3.14 -8.27
N ASP A 259 2.73 -2.36 -7.66
CA ASP A 259 3.04 -1.49 -6.52
C ASP A 259 3.17 -2.25 -5.18
N TYR A 260 2.78 -3.52 -5.15
CA TYR A 260 2.82 -4.39 -3.96
C TYR A 260 4.04 -5.31 -3.93
N SER A 261 4.98 -5.18 -4.88
CA SER A 261 6.24 -5.93 -4.84
C SER A 261 7.04 -5.56 -3.58
N PRO A 262 7.72 -6.53 -2.93
CA PRO A 262 8.50 -6.30 -1.70
C PRO A 262 9.52 -5.17 -1.85
N GLU A 263 10.14 -5.06 -3.03
CA GLU A 263 11.10 -4.02 -3.37
C GLU A 263 10.45 -2.63 -3.39
N LYS A 264 9.32 -2.48 -4.08
CA LYS A 264 8.59 -1.22 -4.15
C LYS A 264 7.97 -0.84 -2.80
N LYS A 265 7.52 -1.80 -2.00
CA LYS A 265 6.95 -1.55 -0.66
C LYS A 265 7.99 -0.92 0.28
N SER A 266 9.22 -1.44 0.30
CA SER A 266 10.32 -0.86 1.07
C SER A 266 10.66 0.56 0.59
N ARG A 267 10.76 0.75 -0.73
CA ARG A 267 11.02 2.07 -1.36
C ARG A 267 9.92 3.08 -1.09
N LYS A 268 8.66 2.66 -1.13
CA LYS A 268 7.50 3.54 -0.91
C LYS A 268 7.51 4.14 0.50
N HIS A 269 7.90 3.38 1.51
CA HIS A 269 7.97 3.88 2.89
C HIS A 269 9.01 4.99 3.04
N ILE A 270 10.23 4.80 2.50
CA ILE A 270 11.30 5.81 2.53
C ILE A 270 10.89 7.06 1.74
N LYS A 271 10.38 6.88 0.53
CA LYS A 271 9.90 7.99 -0.32
C LYS A 271 8.77 8.76 0.34
N SER A 272 7.81 8.09 0.97
CA SER A 272 6.69 8.73 1.67
C SER A 272 7.18 9.60 2.83
N THR A 273 8.11 9.10 3.63
CA THR A 273 8.68 9.85 4.76
C THR A 273 9.47 11.07 4.27
N LEU A 274 10.34 10.90 3.27
CA LEU A 274 11.11 12.00 2.68
C LEU A 274 10.20 13.04 2.02
N SER A 275 9.16 12.60 1.32
CA SER A 275 8.15 13.49 0.73
C SER A 275 7.43 14.31 1.81
N ALA A 276 6.99 13.68 2.90
CA ALA A 276 6.32 14.37 4.00
C ALA A 276 7.23 15.44 4.63
N VAL A 277 8.49 15.11 4.89
CA VAL A 277 9.48 16.06 5.43
C VAL A 277 9.71 17.23 4.47
N TYR A 278 9.86 16.95 3.17
CA TYR A 278 10.02 17.99 2.15
C TYR A 278 8.84 18.97 2.14
N TRP A 279 7.60 18.47 2.10
CA TRP A 279 6.42 19.33 2.07
C TRP A 279 6.18 20.09 3.36
N LEU A 280 6.56 19.52 4.52
CA LEU A 280 6.52 20.24 5.80
C LEU A 280 7.51 21.41 5.81
N ILE A 281 8.74 21.23 5.30
CA ILE A 281 9.75 22.30 5.19
C ILE A 281 9.24 23.39 4.24
N VAL A 282 8.73 23.03 3.06
CA VAL A 282 8.18 23.98 2.10
C VAL A 282 7.04 24.80 2.72
N THR A 283 6.12 24.12 3.41
CA THR A 283 5.00 24.79 4.09
C THR A 283 5.50 25.77 5.16
N ALA A 284 6.47 25.36 5.97
CA ALA A 284 7.06 26.25 6.99
C ALA A 284 7.72 27.49 6.37
N VAL A 285 8.48 27.32 5.28
CA VAL A 285 9.12 28.44 4.56
C VAL A 285 8.06 29.39 3.99
N VAL A 286 7.01 28.86 3.35
CA VAL A 286 5.91 29.67 2.79
C VAL A 286 5.18 30.43 3.90
N MET A 287 4.93 29.81 5.05
CA MET A 287 4.28 30.45 6.19
C MET A 287 5.14 31.57 6.76
N ILE A 288 6.44 31.33 6.94
CA ILE A 288 7.37 32.38 7.41
C ILE A 288 7.41 33.53 6.40
N TYR A 289 7.51 33.25 5.11
CA TYR A 289 7.53 34.29 4.07
C TYR A 289 6.25 35.13 4.06
N THR A 290 5.10 34.47 4.21
CA THR A 290 3.77 35.13 4.08
C THR A 290 3.39 35.92 5.34
N TYR A 291 3.67 35.39 6.54
CA TYR A 291 3.17 35.93 7.80
C TYR A 291 4.24 36.52 8.71
N SER A 292 5.53 36.42 8.38
CA SER A 292 6.58 37.03 9.20
C SER A 292 6.58 38.57 9.07
N PRO A 293 6.82 39.32 10.17
CA PRO A 293 6.98 40.77 10.14
C PRO A 293 8.13 41.25 9.23
N TYR A 294 9.10 40.39 8.97
CA TYR A 294 10.23 40.60 8.08
C TYR A 294 9.99 40.11 6.64
N GLY A 295 8.90 39.40 6.43
CA GLY A 295 8.47 38.95 5.10
C GLY A 295 7.83 40.10 4.33
N ASN A 296 8.01 40.14 3.01
CA ASN A 296 7.49 41.23 2.16
C ASN A 296 5.91 41.26 2.10
N GLY A 297 5.23 40.40 2.84
CA GLY A 297 3.76 40.42 3.01
C GLY A 297 2.95 40.30 1.70
N GLN A 298 3.60 39.95 0.59
CA GLN A 298 2.93 39.90 -0.72
C GLN A 298 2.24 38.53 -0.91
N ILE A 299 1.11 38.36 -0.24
CA ILE A 299 0.22 37.20 -0.38
C ILE A 299 -0.07 36.90 -1.86
N LYS A 300 -0.11 37.93 -2.70
CA LYS A 300 -0.36 37.86 -4.15
C LYS A 300 0.59 36.91 -4.90
N TYR A 301 1.83 36.77 -4.45
CA TYR A 301 2.86 35.96 -5.11
C TYR A 301 3.19 34.67 -4.35
N SER A 302 2.57 34.40 -3.22
CA SER A 302 2.85 33.19 -2.40
C SER A 302 2.57 31.87 -3.14
N TRP A 303 1.67 31.88 -4.14
CA TRP A 303 1.38 30.70 -4.96
C TRP A 303 2.58 30.25 -5.81
N ILE A 304 3.48 31.17 -6.19
CA ILE A 304 4.69 30.85 -6.99
C ILE A 304 5.60 29.89 -6.23
N PHE A 305 5.70 30.03 -4.90
CA PHE A 305 6.49 29.10 -4.08
C PHE A 305 6.03 27.64 -4.21
N TRP A 306 4.73 27.43 -4.31
CA TRP A 306 4.16 26.09 -4.48
C TRP A 306 4.50 25.52 -5.85
N ALA A 307 4.45 26.31 -6.90
CA ALA A 307 4.82 25.88 -8.25
C ALA A 307 6.32 25.53 -8.33
N VAL A 308 7.19 26.38 -7.79
CA VAL A 308 8.65 26.14 -7.74
C VAL A 308 8.95 24.91 -6.88
N ALA A 309 8.32 24.78 -5.71
CA ALA A 309 8.49 23.63 -4.86
C ALA A 309 8.05 22.32 -5.54
N GLY A 310 6.99 22.35 -6.35
CA GLY A 310 6.56 21.19 -7.14
C GLY A 310 7.62 20.73 -8.15
N VAL A 311 8.24 21.67 -8.87
CA VAL A 311 9.34 21.38 -9.81
C VAL A 311 10.56 20.83 -9.08
N LEU A 312 10.96 21.46 -7.96
CA LEU A 312 12.08 20.98 -7.13
C LEU A 312 11.81 19.59 -6.55
N TYR A 313 10.57 19.32 -6.14
CA TYR A 313 10.19 17.98 -5.68
C TYR A 313 10.34 16.91 -6.78
N GLY A 314 9.97 17.25 -8.02
CA GLY A 314 10.20 16.37 -9.17
C GLY A 314 11.67 16.02 -9.36
N ALA A 315 12.55 17.03 -9.32
CA ALA A 315 14.00 16.82 -9.40
C ALA A 315 14.54 15.99 -8.23
N PHE A 316 14.08 16.26 -7.00
CA PHE A 316 14.44 15.52 -5.80
C PHE A 316 14.02 14.03 -5.88
N ALA A 317 12.81 13.75 -6.37
CA ALA A 317 12.32 12.39 -6.57
C ALA A 317 13.19 11.61 -7.58
N LEU A 318 13.61 12.24 -8.68
CA LEU A 318 14.51 11.65 -9.67
C LEU A 318 15.90 11.32 -9.08
N ILE A 319 16.45 12.19 -8.24
CA ILE A 319 17.75 11.96 -7.56
C ILE A 319 17.64 10.74 -6.63
N ILE A 320 16.56 10.63 -5.85
CA ILE A 320 16.33 9.47 -4.98
C ILE A 320 16.26 8.18 -5.81
N ASP A 321 15.50 8.18 -6.92
CA ASP A 321 15.39 7.02 -7.81
C ASP A 321 16.74 6.61 -8.43
N ALA A 322 17.57 7.58 -8.80
CA ALA A 322 18.90 7.33 -9.34
C ALA A 322 19.87 6.77 -8.29
N ALA A 323 19.86 7.35 -7.07
CA ALA A 323 20.68 6.88 -5.96
C ALA A 323 20.33 5.45 -5.52
N GLU A 324 19.04 5.10 -5.50
CA GLU A 324 18.58 3.75 -5.18
C GLU A 324 19.00 2.72 -6.23
N LYS A 325 18.85 3.04 -7.52
CA LYS A 325 19.32 2.17 -8.62
C LYS A 325 20.83 1.93 -8.59
N SER A 326 21.60 2.90 -8.10
CA SER A 326 23.05 2.75 -7.95
C SER A 326 23.42 1.79 -6.82
N LYS A 327 22.64 1.74 -5.73
CA LYS A 327 22.84 0.79 -4.62
C LYS A 327 22.49 -0.67 -4.99
N GLU A 328 21.54 -0.88 -5.91
CA GLU A 328 21.20 -2.22 -6.41
C GLU A 328 22.24 -2.85 -7.33
N LYS A 329 23.09 -2.02 -7.94
CA LYS A 329 24.15 -2.50 -8.85
C LYS A 329 25.48 -2.81 -8.13
N ARG A 330 25.58 -2.53 -6.84
CA ARG A 330 26.73 -2.89 -5.98
C ARG A 330 26.39 -4.07 -5.06
#